data_3c2814a2aa065fbde7ef6a6c91382fb0
#
_entry.id   3c2814a2aa065fbde7ef6a6c91382fb0
#
_cell.length_a   1.000
_cell.length_b   1.000
_cell.length_c   1.000
_cell.angle_alpha   90.00
_cell.angle_beta   90.00
_cell.angle_gamma   90.00
#
_symmetry.space_group_name_H-M   'P 1'
#
loop_
_entity.id
_entity.type
_entity.pdbx_description
1 polymer ?
#
loop_
_entity_poly.entity_id
_entity_poly.type
_entity_poly.pdbx_seq_one_letter_code
_entity_poly.pdbx_strand_id
1 'polypeptide(L)'
;VVIYKSIFSGLFRSRDKPKNRVGGGWNFLFGGTTSGKAVNERTAMQTSAVYACVRILAESVAGLPLHVYERTANGSKSTKPSHPLYQLLHDEPNREMTSFVFRETLMSHLLLWGNAYAQIIRDGRGFPIALYPLLPDRMAVDRNESGELVYTYQSDKGQVKLRRENVLHIPGLGFDGLIGYSPIAMAKNAVGLALATEDYGATFFANGANPGGVLEHPGVIKPEQADRLRESWQ
;
A
#
# COMPACT_ATOMS: atom_id res chain seq x y z
N VAL A 1 40.42 47.73 -9.54
CA VAL A 1 39.28 46.81 -9.73
C VAL A 1 38.88 46.27 -8.38
N VAL A 2 37.80 46.78 -7.79
CA VAL A 2 37.30 46.34 -6.49
C VAL A 2 36.38 45.16 -6.74
N ILE A 3 36.79 43.95 -6.30
CA ILE A 3 35.98 42.75 -6.38
C ILE A 3 35.01 42.75 -5.19
N TYR A 4 33.75 43.08 -5.43
CA TYR A 4 32.67 42.85 -4.48
C TYR A 4 32.45 41.36 -4.35
N LYS A 5 32.99 40.73 -3.29
CA LYS A 5 32.53 39.38 -2.90
C LYS A 5 31.10 39.53 -2.40
N SER A 6 30.17 38.97 -3.15
CA SER A 6 28.75 38.88 -2.79
C SER A 6 28.60 38.24 -1.41
N ILE A 7 28.06 38.99 -0.45
CA ILE A 7 27.73 38.55 0.91
C ILE A 7 26.68 37.41 0.91
N PHE A 8 26.01 37.22 -0.21
CA PHE A 8 24.98 36.19 -0.40
C PHE A 8 25.52 34.84 -0.90
N SER A 9 26.79 34.67 -1.19
CA SER A 9 27.33 33.40 -1.66
C SER A 9 27.30 32.27 -0.61
N GLY A 10 27.05 32.58 0.65
CA GLY A 10 26.90 31.62 1.74
C GLY A 10 25.47 31.09 1.94
N LEU A 11 24.45 31.82 1.46
CA LEU A 11 23.04 31.42 1.62
C LEU A 11 22.56 30.37 0.59
N PHE A 12 23.30 30.20 -0.48
CA PHE A 12 22.98 29.18 -1.51
C PHE A 12 23.97 28.01 -1.49
N ARG A 13 24.62 27.81 -0.38
CA ARG A 13 25.55 26.70 -0.22
C ARG A 13 24.79 25.42 -0.11
N SER A 14 24.97 24.61 -1.14
CA SER A 14 24.72 23.18 -1.17
C SER A 14 23.30 22.77 -0.75
N ARG A 15 22.53 22.32 -1.70
CA ARG A 15 21.38 21.45 -1.43
C ARG A 15 21.91 20.21 -0.74
N ASP A 16 22.11 20.28 0.57
CA ASP A 16 22.38 19.09 1.36
C ASP A 16 21.17 18.17 1.23
N LYS A 17 21.41 17.04 0.58
CA LYS A 17 20.37 16.01 0.45
C LYS A 17 20.01 15.54 1.85
N PRO A 18 18.72 15.35 2.17
CA PRO A 18 18.33 14.89 3.49
C PRO A 18 18.94 13.53 3.78
N LYS A 19 19.55 13.38 4.96
CA LYS A 19 20.22 12.14 5.41
C LYS A 19 19.33 11.26 6.27
N ASN A 20 18.13 11.74 6.62
CA ASN A 20 17.19 10.99 7.45
C ASN A 20 16.70 9.75 6.71
N ARG A 21 16.63 8.63 7.42
CA ARG A 21 16.00 7.40 6.92
C ARG A 21 14.56 7.67 6.52
N VAL A 22 14.15 7.06 5.44
CA VAL A 22 12.78 7.10 4.96
C VAL A 22 11.96 6.05 5.76
N GLY A 23 10.77 6.43 6.24
CA GLY A 23 9.88 5.50 6.93
C GLY A 23 10.30 5.10 8.35
N GLY A 24 11.28 5.76 8.96
CA GLY A 24 11.66 5.52 10.35
C GLY A 24 10.58 5.98 11.34
N GLY A 25 9.96 5.06 12.07
CA GLY A 25 8.93 5.39 13.08
C GLY A 25 7.65 4.56 13.01
N TRP A 26 7.56 3.61 12.10
CA TRP A 26 6.36 2.83 11.80
C TRP A 26 6.11 1.63 12.72
N ASN A 27 7.01 1.31 13.65
CA ASN A 27 6.89 0.16 14.55
C ASN A 27 5.58 0.15 15.36
N PHE A 28 4.91 1.29 15.56
CA PHE A 28 3.63 1.34 16.25
C PHE A 28 2.47 0.73 15.44
N LEU A 29 2.62 0.62 14.11
CA LEU A 29 1.62 -0.01 13.23
C LEU A 29 1.69 -1.54 13.23
N PHE A 30 2.79 -2.12 13.70
CA PHE A 30 3.04 -3.57 13.73
C PHE A 30 2.64 -4.25 15.04
N GLY A 31 1.73 -3.69 15.81
CA GLY A 31 1.15 -4.34 16.98
C GLY A 31 0.02 -5.31 16.61
N GLY A 32 -0.33 -6.24 17.50
CA GLY A 32 -1.54 -7.06 17.38
C GLY A 32 -2.82 -6.19 17.35
N THR A 33 -3.94 -6.79 16.91
CA THR A 33 -5.24 -6.13 16.97
C THR A 33 -5.88 -6.32 18.35
N THR A 34 -6.79 -5.43 18.74
CA THR A 34 -7.56 -5.57 19.98
C THR A 34 -8.45 -6.81 19.99
N SER A 35 -8.79 -7.35 18.83
CA SER A 35 -9.57 -8.59 18.67
C SER A 35 -8.72 -9.87 18.72
N GLY A 36 -7.39 -9.76 18.86
CA GLY A 36 -6.47 -10.90 18.84
C GLY A 36 -6.23 -11.50 17.44
N LYS A 37 -6.88 -11.00 16.40
CA LYS A 37 -6.69 -11.47 15.01
C LYS A 37 -5.45 -10.86 14.38
N ALA A 38 -4.68 -11.68 13.66
CA ALA A 38 -3.57 -11.20 12.85
C ALA A 38 -4.10 -10.54 11.58
N VAL A 39 -3.87 -9.23 11.44
CA VAL A 39 -4.27 -8.46 10.26
C VAL A 39 -3.04 -8.05 9.48
N ASN A 40 -3.00 -8.49 8.24
CA ASN A 40 -2.09 -8.04 7.19
C ASN A 40 -2.87 -7.88 5.89
N GLU A 41 -2.22 -7.43 4.84
CA GLU A 41 -2.86 -7.15 3.56
C GLU A 41 -3.54 -8.40 2.96
N ARG A 42 -2.97 -9.59 3.15
CA ARG A 42 -3.51 -10.86 2.65
C ARG A 42 -4.71 -11.32 3.47
N THR A 43 -4.62 -11.26 4.81
CA THR A 43 -5.77 -11.66 5.66
C THR A 43 -6.91 -10.65 5.56
N ALA A 44 -6.61 -9.36 5.40
CA ALA A 44 -7.62 -8.34 5.17
C ALA A 44 -8.44 -8.58 3.90
N MET A 45 -7.82 -9.06 2.84
CA MET A 45 -8.50 -9.41 1.57
C MET A 45 -9.46 -10.60 1.69
N GLN A 46 -9.43 -11.37 2.77
CA GLN A 46 -10.41 -12.43 3.05
C GLN A 46 -11.74 -11.84 3.52
N THR A 47 -11.74 -10.63 4.08
CA THR A 47 -12.97 -9.92 4.43
C THR A 47 -13.67 -9.42 3.17
N SER A 48 -14.92 -9.80 2.96
CA SER A 48 -15.71 -9.47 1.76
C SER A 48 -15.77 -7.95 1.48
N ALA A 49 -15.90 -7.14 2.52
CA ALA A 49 -15.97 -5.69 2.42
C ALA A 49 -14.63 -5.09 1.91
N VAL A 50 -13.49 -5.54 2.44
CA VAL A 50 -12.16 -5.09 1.99
C VAL A 50 -11.92 -5.48 0.55
N TYR A 51 -12.20 -6.75 0.20
CA TYR A 51 -12.08 -7.24 -1.17
C TYR A 51 -12.93 -6.41 -2.15
N ALA A 52 -14.19 -6.16 -1.81
CA ALA A 52 -15.09 -5.37 -2.66
C ALA A 52 -14.59 -3.93 -2.85
N CYS A 53 -14.14 -3.26 -1.79
CA CYS A 53 -13.60 -1.90 -1.88
C CYS A 53 -12.34 -1.84 -2.75
N VAL A 54 -11.38 -2.74 -2.52
CA VAL A 54 -10.13 -2.79 -3.29
C VAL A 54 -10.43 -3.07 -4.76
N ARG A 55 -11.28 -4.05 -5.05
CA ARG A 55 -11.67 -4.42 -6.40
C ARG A 55 -12.32 -3.25 -7.14
N ILE A 56 -13.38 -2.66 -6.57
CA ILE A 56 -14.13 -1.58 -7.22
C ILE A 56 -13.22 -0.39 -7.53
N LEU A 57 -12.39 0.03 -6.58
CA LEU A 57 -11.48 1.16 -6.78
C LEU A 57 -10.39 0.84 -7.80
N ALA A 58 -9.81 -0.35 -7.74
CA ALA A 58 -8.74 -0.76 -8.66
C ALA A 58 -9.26 -0.86 -10.11
N GLU A 59 -10.38 -1.56 -10.32
CA GLU A 59 -11.01 -1.70 -11.63
C GLU A 59 -11.47 -0.34 -12.19
N SER A 60 -12.04 0.54 -11.35
CA SER A 60 -12.50 1.87 -11.76
C SER A 60 -11.35 2.75 -12.27
N VAL A 61 -10.21 2.76 -11.57
CA VAL A 61 -9.02 3.51 -12.01
C VAL A 61 -8.37 2.85 -13.22
N ALA A 62 -8.28 1.52 -13.25
CA ALA A 62 -7.72 0.78 -14.37
C ALA A 62 -8.50 0.96 -15.68
N GLY A 63 -9.82 1.15 -15.58
CA GLY A 63 -10.68 1.40 -16.72
C GLY A 63 -10.48 2.76 -17.40
N LEU A 64 -9.83 3.72 -16.71
CA LEU A 64 -9.56 5.04 -17.28
C LEU A 64 -8.38 4.97 -18.25
N PRO A 65 -8.53 5.42 -19.52
CA PRO A 65 -7.43 5.38 -20.46
C PRO A 65 -6.35 6.40 -20.09
N LEU A 66 -5.10 6.00 -20.14
CA LEU A 66 -3.95 6.85 -19.88
C LEU A 66 -3.32 7.26 -21.22
N HIS A 67 -3.48 8.54 -21.60
CA HIS A 67 -2.95 9.07 -22.84
C HIS A 67 -1.74 9.95 -22.63
N VAL A 68 -0.83 9.92 -23.59
CA VAL A 68 0.27 10.90 -23.69
C VAL A 68 -0.20 12.06 -24.54
N TYR A 69 -0.05 13.29 -24.03
CA TYR A 69 -0.44 14.51 -24.71
C TYR A 69 0.77 15.37 -25.06
N GLU A 70 0.73 15.97 -26.24
CA GLU A 70 1.63 17.04 -26.64
C GLU A 70 0.91 18.40 -26.56
N ARG A 71 1.61 19.40 -26.06
CA ARG A 71 1.10 20.77 -26.06
C ARG A 71 1.45 21.42 -27.39
N THR A 72 0.45 21.85 -28.12
CA THR A 72 0.61 22.52 -29.40
C THR A 72 0.99 24.01 -29.20
N ALA A 73 1.53 24.64 -30.24
CA ALA A 73 1.98 26.04 -30.20
C ALA A 73 0.89 27.05 -29.79
N ASN A 74 -0.38 26.75 -30.07
CA ASN A 74 -1.54 27.56 -29.68
C ASN A 74 -2.04 27.23 -28.24
N GLY A 75 -1.33 26.43 -27.47
CA GLY A 75 -1.68 26.09 -26.08
C GLY A 75 -2.69 24.96 -25.92
N SER A 76 -3.26 24.42 -26.99
CA SER A 76 -4.14 23.26 -26.93
C SER A 76 -3.35 21.95 -26.68
N LYS A 77 -4.06 20.89 -26.26
CA LYS A 77 -3.47 19.56 -26.04
C LYS A 77 -4.00 18.60 -27.10
N SER A 78 -3.12 17.85 -27.74
CA SER A 78 -3.48 16.76 -28.63
C SER A 78 -2.83 15.45 -28.14
N THR A 79 -3.50 14.34 -28.32
CA THR A 79 -2.92 13.02 -28.03
C THR A 79 -1.75 12.75 -28.98
N LYS A 80 -0.69 12.12 -28.45
CA LYS A 80 0.51 11.78 -29.22
C LYS A 80 0.77 10.27 -29.24
N PRO A 81 0.04 9.51 -30.06
CA PRO A 81 0.22 8.05 -30.16
C PRO A 81 1.62 7.62 -30.64
N SER A 82 2.31 8.49 -31.39
CA SER A 82 3.68 8.23 -31.86
C SER A 82 4.76 8.37 -30.79
N HIS A 83 4.42 8.80 -29.56
CA HIS A 83 5.38 8.90 -28.48
C HIS A 83 5.73 7.51 -27.94
N PRO A 84 7.01 7.18 -27.71
CA PRO A 84 7.42 5.84 -27.25
C PRO A 84 6.72 5.38 -25.96
N LEU A 85 6.39 6.30 -25.04
CA LEU A 85 5.67 5.98 -23.81
C LEU A 85 4.17 5.71 -24.05
N TYR A 86 3.62 6.05 -25.22
CA TYR A 86 2.19 5.84 -25.46
C TYR A 86 1.84 4.36 -25.39
N GLN A 87 2.56 3.53 -26.12
CA GLN A 87 2.36 2.09 -26.12
C GLN A 87 2.49 1.49 -24.72
N LEU A 88 3.52 1.87 -23.94
CA LEU A 88 3.75 1.35 -22.59
C LEU A 88 2.64 1.74 -21.60
N LEU A 89 2.08 2.94 -21.72
CA LEU A 89 1.11 3.45 -20.74
C LEU A 89 -0.33 3.17 -21.15
N HIS A 90 -0.61 3.18 -22.46
CA HIS A 90 -1.96 3.02 -22.98
C HIS A 90 -2.29 1.60 -23.38
N ASP A 91 -1.36 0.89 -24.05
CA ASP A 91 -1.64 -0.42 -24.63
C ASP A 91 -1.05 -1.56 -23.78
N GLU A 92 0.27 -1.74 -23.81
CA GLU A 92 0.98 -2.86 -23.20
C GLU A 92 2.24 -2.39 -22.45
N PRO A 93 2.26 -2.40 -21.12
CA PRO A 93 3.43 -2.06 -20.33
C PRO A 93 4.54 -3.10 -20.45
N ASN A 94 4.22 -4.34 -20.73
CA ASN A 94 5.12 -5.47 -20.94
C ASN A 94 4.40 -6.61 -21.69
N ARG A 95 5.14 -7.70 -21.99
CA ARG A 95 4.61 -8.84 -22.74
C ARG A 95 3.66 -9.76 -21.94
N GLU A 96 3.51 -9.54 -20.65
CA GLU A 96 2.78 -10.43 -19.73
C GLU A 96 1.40 -9.87 -19.37
N MET A 97 1.18 -8.56 -19.53
CA MET A 97 -0.06 -7.93 -19.09
C MET A 97 -0.44 -6.72 -19.96
N THR A 98 -1.73 -6.46 -20.03
CA THR A 98 -2.29 -5.26 -20.65
C THR A 98 -2.12 -4.05 -19.73
N SER A 99 -2.29 -2.85 -20.26
CA SER A 99 -2.28 -1.62 -19.47
C SER A 99 -3.38 -1.57 -18.42
N PHE A 100 -4.53 -2.21 -18.66
CA PHE A 100 -5.60 -2.36 -17.67
C PHE A 100 -5.11 -3.16 -16.47
N VAL A 101 -4.61 -4.38 -16.68
CA VAL A 101 -4.11 -5.26 -15.60
C VAL A 101 -2.96 -4.61 -14.83
N PHE A 102 -2.07 -3.92 -15.54
CA PHE A 102 -0.98 -3.18 -14.91
C PHE A 102 -1.48 -2.09 -13.95
N ARG A 103 -2.42 -1.25 -14.38
CA ARG A 103 -2.99 -0.18 -13.54
C ARG A 103 -3.80 -0.74 -12.39
N GLU A 104 -4.58 -1.80 -12.64
CA GLU A 104 -5.33 -2.53 -11.60
C GLU A 104 -4.38 -3.08 -10.52
N THR A 105 -3.29 -3.72 -10.93
CA THR A 105 -2.26 -4.23 -10.02
C THR A 105 -1.63 -3.11 -9.20
N LEU A 106 -1.18 -2.02 -9.83
CA LEU A 106 -0.59 -0.90 -9.12
C LEU A 106 -1.59 -0.24 -8.16
N MET A 107 -2.86 -0.11 -8.57
CA MET A 107 -3.89 0.45 -7.70
C MET A 107 -4.19 -0.47 -6.52
N SER A 108 -4.25 -1.79 -6.73
CA SER A 108 -4.38 -2.78 -5.65
C SER A 108 -3.21 -2.71 -4.67
N HIS A 109 -1.98 -2.58 -5.16
CA HIS A 109 -0.81 -2.37 -4.31
C HIS A 109 -0.93 -1.09 -3.48
N LEU A 110 -1.38 0.00 -4.10
CA LEU A 110 -1.56 1.27 -3.42
C LEU A 110 -2.61 1.20 -2.30
N LEU A 111 -3.74 0.53 -2.57
CA LEU A 111 -4.84 0.36 -1.62
C LEU A 111 -4.49 -0.58 -0.45
N LEU A 112 -3.64 -1.56 -0.67
CA LEU A 112 -3.26 -2.53 0.36
C LEU A 112 -2.03 -2.07 1.16
N TRP A 113 -0.95 -1.70 0.48
CA TRP A 113 0.34 -1.36 1.10
C TRP A 113 0.62 0.14 1.17
N GLY A 114 -0.24 0.97 0.56
CA GLY A 114 -0.02 2.42 0.51
C GLY A 114 1.07 2.87 -0.45
N ASN A 115 1.68 1.95 -1.17
CA ASN A 115 2.72 2.23 -2.16
C ASN A 115 2.59 1.27 -3.33
N ALA A 116 2.84 1.76 -4.53
CA ALA A 116 2.94 0.93 -5.72
C ALA A 116 4.27 1.16 -6.41
N TYR A 117 4.90 0.08 -6.86
CA TYR A 117 6.20 0.11 -7.51
C TYR A 117 6.15 -0.64 -8.83
N ALA A 118 6.88 -0.11 -9.83
CA ALA A 118 7.18 -0.87 -11.03
C ALA A 118 8.64 -0.65 -11.44
N GLN A 119 9.29 -1.71 -11.87
CA GLN A 119 10.62 -1.63 -12.47
C GLN A 119 10.51 -1.12 -13.89
N ILE A 120 11.34 -0.15 -14.23
CA ILE A 120 11.47 0.40 -15.58
C ILE A 120 12.64 -0.31 -16.27
N ILE A 121 12.34 -1.10 -17.29
CA ILE A 121 13.34 -1.70 -18.14
C ILE A 121 13.65 -0.74 -19.28
N ARG A 122 14.93 -0.53 -19.55
CA ARG A 122 15.39 0.40 -20.58
C ARG A 122 16.21 -0.34 -21.65
N ASP A 123 16.16 0.18 -22.86
CA ASP A 123 17.04 -0.25 -23.95
C ASP A 123 18.48 0.28 -23.78
N GLY A 124 19.38 -0.11 -24.70
CA GLY A 124 20.76 0.36 -24.70
C GLY A 124 20.94 1.88 -24.93
N ARG A 125 19.87 2.59 -25.32
CA ARG A 125 19.84 4.05 -25.51
C ARG A 125 19.22 4.76 -24.31
N GLY A 126 18.73 4.02 -23.28
CA GLY A 126 18.12 4.56 -22.09
C GLY A 126 16.60 4.80 -22.20
N PHE A 127 15.97 4.44 -23.31
CA PHE A 127 14.52 4.58 -23.46
C PHE A 127 13.78 3.45 -22.70
N PRO A 128 12.69 3.75 -21.97
CA PRO A 128 11.88 2.74 -21.32
C PRO A 128 11.17 1.88 -22.38
N ILE A 129 11.34 0.55 -22.24
CA ILE A 129 10.77 -0.46 -23.16
C ILE A 129 9.80 -1.42 -22.46
N ALA A 130 9.82 -1.49 -21.12
CA ALA A 130 8.86 -2.27 -20.35
C ALA A 130 8.73 -1.76 -18.92
N LEU A 131 7.57 -2.04 -18.31
CA LEU A 131 7.25 -1.75 -16.91
C LEU A 131 6.75 -3.04 -16.25
N TYR A 132 7.40 -3.48 -15.18
CA TYR A 132 7.01 -4.67 -14.41
C TYR A 132 6.63 -4.28 -12.99
N PRO A 133 5.41 -4.59 -12.50
CA PRO A 133 5.03 -4.34 -11.11
C PRO A 133 5.96 -5.09 -10.15
N LEU A 134 6.32 -4.42 -9.05
CA LEU A 134 7.10 -5.01 -7.96
C LEU A 134 6.23 -5.08 -6.72
N LEU A 135 6.27 -6.20 -5.99
CA LEU A 135 5.51 -6.38 -4.77
C LEU A 135 5.98 -5.42 -3.67
N PRO A 136 5.08 -4.61 -3.08
CA PRO A 136 5.47 -3.62 -2.10
C PRO A 136 6.00 -4.21 -0.78
N ASP A 137 5.53 -5.38 -0.38
CA ASP A 137 5.99 -6.10 0.82
C ASP A 137 7.44 -6.57 0.71
N ARG A 138 7.99 -6.60 -0.52
CA ARG A 138 9.39 -6.94 -0.83
C ARG A 138 10.26 -5.73 -1.12
N MET A 139 9.72 -4.52 -1.02
CA MET A 139 10.42 -3.28 -1.34
C MET A 139 10.80 -2.51 -0.09
N ALA A 140 12.06 -2.20 0.08
CA ALA A 140 12.55 -1.25 1.06
C ALA A 140 13.06 0.01 0.33
N VAL A 141 12.62 1.17 0.83
CA VAL A 141 13.05 2.48 0.34
C VAL A 141 13.86 3.15 1.43
N ASP A 142 15.08 3.55 1.15
CA ASP A 142 15.94 4.24 2.11
C ASP A 142 16.84 5.25 1.37
N ARG A 143 17.67 5.98 2.12
CA ARG A 143 18.67 6.88 1.56
C ARG A 143 20.06 6.30 1.73
N ASN A 144 20.87 6.45 0.69
CA ASN A 144 22.30 6.14 0.77
C ASN A 144 23.06 7.23 1.56
N GLU A 145 24.35 7.03 1.76
CA GLU A 145 25.24 7.99 2.43
C GLU A 145 25.27 9.37 1.76
N SER A 146 25.01 9.41 0.45
CA SER A 146 24.91 10.64 -0.34
C SER A 146 23.54 11.31 -0.24
N GLY A 147 22.59 10.77 0.55
CA GLY A 147 21.22 11.27 0.70
C GLY A 147 20.30 10.97 -0.51
N GLU A 148 20.72 10.12 -1.45
CA GLU A 148 19.90 9.72 -2.59
C GLU A 148 18.99 8.55 -2.23
N LEU A 149 17.76 8.57 -2.77
CA LEU A 149 16.82 7.46 -2.59
C LEU A 149 17.33 6.22 -3.30
N VAL A 150 17.37 5.11 -2.57
CA VAL A 150 17.72 3.78 -3.07
C VAL A 150 16.58 2.83 -2.76
N TYR A 151 16.20 2.04 -3.74
CA TYR A 151 15.19 1.03 -3.64
C TYR A 151 15.87 -0.34 -3.54
N THR A 152 15.58 -1.09 -2.48
CA THR A 152 16.11 -2.45 -2.29
C THR A 152 14.95 -3.43 -2.42
N TYR A 153 14.97 -4.24 -3.46
CA TYR A 153 13.95 -5.25 -3.71
C TYR A 153 14.45 -6.63 -3.33
N GLN A 154 13.66 -7.35 -2.52
CA GLN A 154 13.93 -8.73 -2.14
C GLN A 154 13.36 -9.66 -3.21
N SER A 155 14.19 -10.05 -4.16
CA SER A 155 13.87 -11.06 -5.17
C SER A 155 14.06 -12.47 -4.60
N ASP A 156 13.49 -13.47 -5.27
CA ASP A 156 13.72 -14.90 -4.93
C ASP A 156 15.18 -15.33 -5.11
N LYS A 157 15.95 -14.57 -5.91
CA LYS A 157 17.39 -14.76 -6.15
C LYS A 157 18.29 -13.93 -5.21
N GLY A 158 17.71 -13.20 -4.26
CA GLY A 158 18.43 -12.31 -3.33
C GLY A 158 18.05 -10.83 -3.47
N GLN A 159 18.77 -9.98 -2.75
CA GLN A 159 18.53 -8.55 -2.75
C GLN A 159 19.07 -7.87 -4.02
N VAL A 160 18.22 -7.05 -4.63
CA VAL A 160 18.58 -6.23 -5.80
C VAL A 160 18.41 -4.76 -5.43
N LYS A 161 19.47 -3.98 -5.58
CA LYS A 161 19.42 -2.52 -5.42
C LYS A 161 19.06 -1.87 -6.74
N LEU A 162 17.96 -1.14 -6.75
CA LEU A 162 17.47 -0.41 -7.92
C LEU A 162 17.71 1.08 -7.73
N ARG A 163 18.17 1.74 -8.80
CA ARG A 163 18.31 3.20 -8.82
C ARG A 163 16.94 3.85 -8.99
N ARG A 164 16.77 5.05 -8.46
CA ARG A 164 15.52 5.82 -8.56
C ARG A 164 15.00 5.96 -10.00
N GLU A 165 15.89 6.19 -10.96
CA GLU A 165 15.52 6.34 -12.36
C GLU A 165 14.91 5.07 -13.00
N ASN A 166 15.14 3.90 -12.38
CA ASN A 166 14.64 2.61 -12.85
C ASN A 166 13.46 2.08 -12.03
N VAL A 167 12.88 2.91 -11.17
CA VAL A 167 11.69 2.56 -10.39
C VAL A 167 10.62 3.63 -10.58
N LEU A 168 9.46 3.23 -11.10
CA LEU A 168 8.25 4.01 -10.98
C LEU A 168 7.70 3.75 -9.57
N HIS A 169 7.73 4.77 -8.73
CA HIS A 169 7.16 4.72 -7.38
C HIS A 169 5.97 5.67 -7.30
N ILE A 170 4.81 5.14 -6.91
CA ILE A 170 3.58 5.88 -6.68
C ILE A 170 3.27 5.75 -5.18
N PRO A 171 3.59 6.75 -4.36
CA PRO A 171 3.25 6.75 -2.94
C PRO A 171 1.79 7.16 -2.74
N GLY A 172 1.12 6.53 -1.78
CA GLY A 172 -0.15 6.97 -1.24
C GLY A 172 0.00 8.09 -0.21
N LEU A 173 -1.02 8.28 0.61
CA LEU A 173 -0.98 9.24 1.71
C LEU A 173 0.10 8.84 2.72
N GLY A 174 1.01 9.75 3.02
CA GLY A 174 2.10 9.56 3.98
C GLY A 174 2.53 10.90 4.60
N PHE A 175 3.32 10.86 5.68
CA PHE A 175 3.77 12.12 6.34
C PHE A 175 4.95 12.78 5.63
N ASP A 176 5.82 11.99 4.99
CA ASP A 176 7.05 12.51 4.38
C ASP A 176 6.92 12.74 2.86
N GLY A 177 5.79 12.36 2.27
CA GLY A 177 5.55 12.44 0.82
C GLY A 177 6.41 11.48 -0.01
N LEU A 178 7.14 10.57 0.64
CA LEU A 178 8.00 9.57 -0.01
C LEU A 178 7.44 8.17 0.11
N ILE A 179 6.93 7.82 1.29
CA ILE A 179 6.31 6.52 1.57
C ILE A 179 4.88 6.74 2.05
N GLY A 180 3.95 6.07 1.39
CA GLY A 180 2.54 6.03 1.79
C GLY A 180 2.29 5.03 2.92
N TYR A 181 1.26 5.29 3.71
CA TYR A 181 0.78 4.39 4.76
C TYR A 181 -0.04 3.26 4.17
N SER A 182 0.14 2.03 4.68
CA SER A 182 -0.78 0.95 4.38
C SER A 182 -2.18 1.29 4.93
N PRO A 183 -3.21 1.43 4.08
CA PRO A 183 -4.57 1.63 4.54
C PRO A 183 -5.05 0.50 5.44
N ILE A 184 -4.59 -0.74 5.18
CA ILE A 184 -4.90 -1.91 6.00
C ILE A 184 -4.28 -1.78 7.40
N ALA A 185 -3.03 -1.37 7.48
CA ALA A 185 -2.36 -1.13 8.77
C ALA A 185 -3.06 -0.02 9.58
N MET A 186 -3.52 1.03 8.90
CA MET A 186 -4.27 2.13 9.55
C MET A 186 -5.64 1.67 10.05
N ALA A 187 -6.32 0.77 9.34
CA ALA A 187 -7.64 0.23 9.69
C ALA A 187 -7.59 -1.13 10.43
N LYS A 188 -6.41 -1.56 10.90
CA LYS A 188 -6.19 -2.93 11.39
C LYS A 188 -7.17 -3.40 12.48
N ASN A 189 -7.57 -2.51 13.40
CA ASN A 189 -8.51 -2.88 14.47
C ASN A 189 -9.93 -3.12 13.92
N ALA A 190 -10.38 -2.31 12.97
CA ALA A 190 -11.68 -2.49 12.33
C ALA A 190 -11.72 -3.78 11.49
N VAL A 191 -10.67 -4.03 10.70
CA VAL A 191 -10.53 -5.27 9.93
C VAL A 191 -10.42 -6.49 10.85
N GLY A 192 -9.65 -6.39 11.94
CA GLY A 192 -9.51 -7.45 12.92
C GLY A 192 -10.82 -7.77 13.65
N LEU A 193 -11.64 -6.76 13.94
CA LEU A 193 -12.97 -6.96 14.51
C LEU A 193 -13.88 -7.67 13.51
N ALA A 194 -13.89 -7.27 12.24
CA ALA A 194 -14.67 -7.93 11.19
C ALA A 194 -14.32 -9.41 11.08
N LEU A 195 -13.02 -9.74 10.97
CA LEU A 195 -12.54 -11.14 10.93
C LEU A 195 -12.96 -11.93 12.16
N ALA A 196 -12.86 -11.35 13.36
CA ALA A 196 -13.28 -12.01 14.59
C ALA A 196 -14.80 -12.26 14.63
N THR A 197 -15.60 -11.33 14.12
CA THR A 197 -17.06 -11.46 14.04
C THR A 197 -17.47 -12.54 13.03
N GLU A 198 -16.82 -12.59 11.86
CA GLU A 198 -17.04 -13.63 10.85
C GLU A 198 -16.71 -15.02 11.42
N ASP A 199 -15.58 -15.18 12.12
CA ASP A 199 -15.19 -16.45 12.73
C ASP A 199 -16.14 -16.87 13.86
N TYR A 200 -16.55 -15.91 14.69
CA TYR A 200 -17.55 -16.20 15.74
C TYR A 200 -18.87 -16.66 15.13
N GLY A 201 -19.38 -15.95 14.13
CA GLY A 201 -20.61 -16.33 13.42
C GLY A 201 -20.51 -17.70 12.77
N ALA A 202 -19.41 -17.95 12.06
CA ALA A 202 -19.15 -19.24 11.43
C ALA A 202 -19.13 -20.39 12.45
N THR A 203 -18.44 -20.21 13.57
CA THR A 203 -18.37 -21.21 14.65
C THR A 203 -19.74 -21.43 15.30
N PHE A 204 -20.48 -20.36 15.55
CA PHE A 204 -21.83 -20.43 16.13
C PHE A 204 -22.79 -21.22 15.23
N PHE A 205 -22.81 -20.93 13.94
CA PHE A 205 -23.63 -21.65 12.97
C PHE A 205 -23.19 -23.10 12.75
N ALA A 206 -21.85 -23.35 12.70
CA ALA A 206 -21.31 -24.71 12.59
C ALA A 206 -21.73 -25.62 13.76
N ASN A 207 -21.91 -25.03 14.96
CA ASN A 207 -22.39 -25.72 16.15
C ASN A 207 -23.94 -25.80 16.24
N GLY A 208 -24.64 -25.58 15.12
CA GLY A 208 -26.09 -25.69 15.04
C GLY A 208 -26.84 -24.49 15.63
N ALA A 209 -26.16 -23.35 15.83
CA ALA A 209 -26.73 -22.12 16.40
C ALA A 209 -27.42 -22.31 17.76
N ASN A 210 -27.02 -23.35 18.52
CA ASN A 210 -27.56 -23.61 19.82
C ASN A 210 -26.84 -22.75 20.89
N PRO A 211 -27.58 -22.05 21.78
CA PRO A 211 -27.00 -21.46 22.95
C PRO A 211 -26.40 -22.56 23.84
N GLY A 212 -25.25 -22.33 24.44
CA GLY A 212 -24.45 -23.34 25.16
C GLY A 212 -25.13 -24.02 26.35
N GLY A 213 -26.31 -23.61 26.71
CA GLY A 213 -27.13 -24.18 27.77
C GLY A 213 -27.99 -23.13 28.47
N VAL A 214 -29.06 -23.60 29.08
CA VAL A 214 -29.93 -22.78 29.96
C VAL A 214 -29.89 -23.43 31.34
N LEU A 215 -29.57 -22.63 32.35
CA LEU A 215 -29.57 -23.06 33.74
C LEU A 215 -30.94 -22.72 34.34
N GLU A 216 -31.77 -23.73 34.61
CA GLU A 216 -33.05 -23.53 35.25
C GLU A 216 -32.96 -23.84 36.72
N HIS A 217 -33.52 -22.96 37.55
CA HIS A 217 -33.61 -23.15 39.00
C HIS A 217 -35.09 -23.17 39.41
N PRO A 218 -35.54 -24.21 40.17
CA PRO A 218 -36.96 -24.42 40.49
C PRO A 218 -37.57 -23.43 41.45
N GLY A 219 -36.85 -22.41 41.90
CA GLY A 219 -37.31 -21.40 42.82
C GLY A 219 -36.77 -20.01 42.53
N VAL A 220 -37.21 -19.01 43.30
CA VAL A 220 -36.75 -17.63 43.21
C VAL A 220 -35.31 -17.55 43.75
N ILE A 221 -34.38 -17.22 42.90
CA ILE A 221 -32.95 -17.02 43.26
C ILE A 221 -32.77 -15.59 43.77
N LYS A 222 -32.14 -15.43 44.95
CA LYS A 222 -31.75 -14.11 45.44
C LYS A 222 -30.60 -13.55 44.61
N PRO A 223 -30.47 -12.21 44.46
CA PRO A 223 -29.41 -11.60 43.61
C PRO A 223 -28.01 -12.12 43.91
N GLU A 224 -27.64 -12.28 45.18
CA GLU A 224 -26.34 -12.78 45.65
C GLU A 224 -26.06 -14.24 45.22
N GLN A 225 -27.13 -15.06 45.12
CA GLN A 225 -27.00 -16.44 44.64
C GLN A 225 -26.90 -16.50 43.13
N ALA A 226 -27.58 -15.58 42.43
CA ALA A 226 -27.44 -15.46 40.95
C ALA A 226 -26.03 -15.04 40.56
N ASP A 227 -25.41 -14.15 41.32
CA ASP A 227 -24.02 -13.71 41.03
C ASP A 227 -23.02 -14.86 41.28
N ARG A 228 -23.17 -15.63 42.36
CA ARG A 228 -22.32 -16.83 42.62
C ARG A 228 -22.50 -17.90 41.53
N LEU A 229 -23.71 -18.12 41.04
CA LEU A 229 -23.94 -19.05 39.93
C LEU A 229 -23.29 -18.55 38.63
N ARG A 230 -23.34 -17.25 38.36
CA ARG A 230 -22.70 -16.63 37.22
C ARG A 230 -21.17 -16.78 37.27
N GLU A 231 -20.56 -16.53 38.44
CA GLU A 231 -19.14 -16.69 38.67
C GLU A 231 -18.68 -18.15 38.54
N SER A 232 -19.50 -19.12 38.98
CA SER A 232 -19.16 -20.53 38.90
C SER A 232 -19.35 -21.13 37.49
N TRP A 233 -20.07 -20.44 36.61
CA TRP A 233 -20.31 -20.88 35.24
C TRP A 233 -19.29 -20.36 34.23
N GLN A 234 -18.51 -19.31 34.55
CA GLN A 234 -17.41 -18.82 33.74
C GLN A 234 -16.16 -19.67 33.92
#